data_373c01a13321e4c242ca4fdaaba46835
#
_entry.id   373c01a13321e4c242ca4fdaaba46835
#
_cell.length_a   1.000
_cell.length_b   1.000
_cell.length_c   1.000
_cell.angle_alpha   90.00
_cell.angle_beta   90.00
_cell.angle_gamma   90.00
#
_symmetry.space_group_name_H-M   'P 1'
#
loop_
_entity.id
_entity.type
_entity.pdbx_description
1 polymer ?
#
loop_
_entity_poly.entity_id
_entity_poly.type
_entity_poly.pdbx_seq_one_letter_code
_entity_poly.pdbx_strand_id
1 'polypeptide(L)'
;RLTRYTSLDLSNALAHSNNPYFKILGNRLGFERVVRYARQFGLGEKAGWEIEGERPGLLPAAPPQYGGVGMMTAYGEGIQLTPLELAALLSAIANGGTLYHLQYPRTPEAIEHFVPRIKRQLDITQSIDDVKVGMRAAVDFGTAQRAGYDPTQPILGKTGTCHDSRALNHLGWFGSFNDVERNKLVVVVLLTGGWRINGPIAAGVAGSIYKQLSQENFFASDNLVSTQACCTR
;
A
#
# COMPACT_ATOMS: atom_id res chain seq x y z
N ARG A 1 20.65 -1.77 -12.35
CA ARG A 1 20.55 -2.27 -13.75
C ARG A 1 19.68 -1.29 -14.50
N LEU A 2 20.24 -0.54 -15.44
CA LEU A 2 19.51 0.25 -16.42
C LEU A 2 18.72 -0.75 -17.28
N THR A 3 17.42 -0.81 -17.11
CA THR A 3 16.56 -1.61 -17.97
C THR A 3 16.55 -1.01 -19.36
N ARG A 4 16.92 -1.83 -20.35
CA ARG A 4 16.95 -1.50 -21.78
C ARG A 4 15.52 -1.37 -22.39
N TYR A 5 14.62 -0.63 -21.75
CA TYR A 5 13.32 -0.38 -22.34
C TYR A 5 13.32 0.99 -23.00
N THR A 6 13.15 1.01 -24.30
CA THR A 6 13.01 2.24 -25.10
C THR A 6 11.64 2.90 -24.93
N SER A 7 10.63 2.17 -24.46
CA SER A 7 9.35 2.71 -24.00
C SER A 7 8.80 1.83 -22.85
N LEU A 8 8.38 2.46 -21.75
CA LEU A 8 7.72 1.81 -20.63
C LEU A 8 6.33 2.42 -20.48
N ASP A 9 5.32 1.56 -20.42
CA ASP A 9 3.98 1.94 -19.96
C ASP A 9 3.92 1.97 -18.42
N LEU A 10 2.80 2.43 -17.88
CA LEU A 10 2.57 2.54 -16.45
C LEU A 10 2.68 1.18 -15.74
N SER A 11 2.12 0.14 -16.33
CA SER A 11 2.08 -1.21 -15.74
C SER A 11 3.48 -1.78 -15.58
N ASN A 12 4.31 -1.71 -16.60
CA ASN A 12 5.70 -2.14 -16.53
C ASN A 12 6.55 -1.24 -15.62
N ALA A 13 6.29 0.06 -15.60
CA ALA A 13 6.96 0.98 -14.68
C ALA A 13 6.66 0.65 -13.22
N LEU A 14 5.42 0.30 -12.89
CA LEU A 14 5.01 -0.17 -11.56
C LEU A 14 5.63 -1.52 -11.23
N ALA A 15 5.55 -2.49 -12.15
CA ALA A 15 6.09 -3.84 -11.96
C ALA A 15 7.58 -3.82 -11.59
N HIS A 16 8.37 -3.05 -12.31
CA HIS A 16 9.81 -2.95 -12.11
C HIS A 16 10.23 -1.83 -11.17
N SER A 17 9.28 -1.07 -10.62
CA SER A 17 9.58 0.11 -9.77
C SER A 17 10.56 1.06 -10.46
N ASN A 18 10.23 1.49 -11.68
CA ASN A 18 11.14 2.24 -12.54
C ASN A 18 11.22 3.71 -12.12
N ASN A 19 12.28 4.04 -11.39
CA ASN A 19 12.49 5.39 -10.87
C ASN A 19 12.58 6.47 -11.96
N PRO A 20 13.28 6.28 -13.10
CA PRO A 20 13.28 7.25 -14.21
C PRO A 20 11.87 7.62 -14.69
N TYR A 21 10.98 6.63 -14.85
CA TYR A 21 9.59 6.85 -15.27
C TYR A 21 8.85 7.78 -14.27
N PHE A 22 8.87 7.44 -12.99
CA PHE A 22 8.17 8.22 -11.97
C PHE A 22 8.80 9.58 -11.72
N LYS A 23 10.13 9.74 -11.89
CA LYS A 23 10.79 11.06 -11.86
C LYS A 23 10.27 11.98 -12.96
N ILE A 24 10.18 11.47 -14.19
CA ILE A 24 9.66 12.23 -15.31
C ILE A 24 8.19 12.59 -15.10
N LEU A 25 7.39 11.61 -14.65
CA LEU A 25 5.97 11.83 -14.38
C LEU A 25 5.77 12.90 -13.28
N GLY A 26 6.48 12.79 -12.16
CA GLY A 26 6.40 13.77 -11.07
C GLY A 26 6.78 15.19 -11.51
N ASN A 27 7.86 15.32 -12.27
CA ASN A 27 8.28 16.62 -12.78
C ASN A 27 7.25 17.23 -13.79
N ARG A 28 6.55 16.38 -14.56
CA ARG A 28 5.48 16.85 -15.46
C ARG A 28 4.22 17.24 -14.69
N LEU A 29 3.88 16.53 -13.60
CA LEU A 29 2.72 16.85 -12.77
C LEU A 29 2.92 18.13 -11.97
N GLY A 30 4.13 18.35 -11.46
CA GLY A 30 4.47 19.46 -10.59
C GLY A 30 4.03 19.25 -9.14
N PHE A 31 4.64 20.01 -8.23
CA PHE A 31 4.51 19.84 -6.78
C PHE A 31 3.07 19.95 -6.28
N GLU A 32 2.38 21.02 -6.66
CA GLU A 32 1.01 21.29 -6.19
C GLU A 32 0.05 20.16 -6.54
N ARG A 33 0.17 19.60 -7.73
CA ARG A 33 -0.70 18.51 -8.18
C ARG A 33 -0.39 17.21 -7.43
N VAL A 34 0.88 16.87 -7.26
CA VAL A 34 1.30 15.67 -6.52
C VAL A 34 0.83 15.74 -5.06
N VAL A 35 1.05 16.86 -4.37
CA VAL A 35 0.62 17.04 -2.97
C VAL A 35 -0.90 17.05 -2.85
N ARG A 36 -1.61 17.67 -3.79
CA ARG A 36 -3.07 17.67 -3.80
C ARG A 36 -3.63 16.24 -3.87
N TYR A 37 -3.13 15.41 -4.78
CA TYR A 37 -3.55 14.01 -4.87
C TYR A 37 -3.12 13.21 -3.62
N ALA A 38 -1.93 13.41 -3.10
CA ALA A 38 -1.50 12.77 -1.87
C ALA A 38 -2.47 13.05 -0.71
N ARG A 39 -2.91 14.30 -0.55
CA ARG A 39 -3.93 14.68 0.45
C ARG A 39 -5.30 14.07 0.16
N GLN A 40 -5.71 14.00 -1.11
CA GLN A 40 -6.96 13.34 -1.47
C GLN A 40 -6.96 11.87 -1.06
N PHE A 41 -5.83 11.18 -1.19
CA PHE A 41 -5.62 9.80 -0.73
C PHE A 41 -5.44 9.66 0.79
N GLY A 42 -5.49 10.74 1.55
CA GLY A 42 -5.42 10.70 3.01
C GLY A 42 -4.03 10.76 3.60
N LEU A 43 -2.98 11.04 2.78
CA LEU A 43 -1.63 11.19 3.29
C LEU A 43 -1.47 12.54 4.03
N GLY A 44 -0.76 12.50 5.15
CA GLY A 44 -0.55 13.65 6.03
C GLY A 44 -1.71 13.91 7.00
N GLU A 45 -2.64 12.96 7.16
CA GLU A 45 -3.76 13.03 8.09
C GLU A 45 -4.02 11.67 8.76
N LYS A 46 -4.64 11.67 9.94
CA LYS A 46 -4.98 10.42 10.62
C LYS A 46 -5.87 9.55 9.73
N ALA A 47 -5.50 8.29 9.56
CA ALA A 47 -6.25 7.32 8.77
C ALA A 47 -7.42 6.72 9.57
N GLY A 48 -7.27 6.61 10.90
CA GLY A 48 -8.21 5.96 11.77
C GLY A 48 -9.32 6.88 12.30
N TRP A 49 -10.39 6.25 12.75
CA TRP A 49 -11.44 6.88 13.55
C TRP A 49 -11.20 6.51 15.03
N GLU A 50 -10.85 7.52 15.82
CA GLU A 50 -10.65 7.35 17.28
C GLU A 50 -9.63 6.26 17.65
N ILE A 51 -8.58 6.09 16.85
CA ILE A 51 -7.46 5.21 17.18
C ILE A 51 -6.52 5.96 18.13
N GLU A 52 -6.46 5.50 19.37
CA GLU A 52 -5.62 6.09 20.41
C GLU A 52 -4.13 6.03 20.00
N GLY A 53 -3.43 7.15 20.20
CA GLY A 53 -2.00 7.25 19.92
C GLY A 53 -1.66 7.38 18.44
N GLU A 54 -2.64 7.34 17.52
CA GLU A 54 -2.37 7.53 16.10
C GLU A 54 -1.81 8.93 15.83
N ARG A 55 -0.75 8.97 15.04
CA ARG A 55 -0.18 10.19 14.50
C ARG A 55 -0.27 10.18 12.97
N PRO A 56 -0.53 11.32 12.32
CA PRO A 56 -0.48 11.40 10.87
C PRO A 56 0.96 11.33 10.39
N GLY A 57 1.14 10.95 9.13
CA GLY A 57 2.36 11.17 8.40
C GLY A 57 2.60 12.65 8.10
N LEU A 58 3.57 12.93 7.23
CA LEU A 58 3.92 14.30 6.86
C LEU A 58 4.07 14.42 5.35
N LEU A 59 3.45 15.44 4.78
CA LEU A 59 3.70 15.89 3.43
C LEU A 59 4.57 17.15 3.45
N PRO A 60 5.58 17.27 2.57
CA PRO A 60 6.43 18.44 2.53
C PRO A 60 5.63 19.70 2.12
N ALA A 61 6.03 20.85 2.64
CA ALA A 61 5.45 22.14 2.29
C ALA A 61 5.99 22.72 0.97
N ALA A 62 7.14 22.23 0.52
CA ALA A 62 7.80 22.63 -0.72
C ALA A 62 8.49 21.42 -1.36
N PRO A 63 8.82 21.49 -2.66
CA PRO A 63 9.57 20.42 -3.32
C PRO A 63 10.89 20.15 -2.63
N PRO A 64 11.37 18.88 -2.59
CA PRO A 64 12.71 18.58 -2.09
C PRO A 64 13.78 19.43 -2.75
N GLN A 65 14.72 19.93 -1.95
CA GLN A 65 15.79 20.82 -2.43
C GLN A 65 16.64 20.17 -3.53
N TYR A 66 16.87 18.86 -3.41
CA TYR A 66 17.64 18.08 -4.39
C TYR A 66 16.73 17.19 -5.21
N GLY A 67 16.75 17.38 -6.53
CA GLY A 67 15.99 16.56 -7.49
C GLY A 67 14.48 16.83 -7.55
N GLY A 68 13.96 17.76 -6.78
CA GLY A 68 12.61 18.29 -6.88
C GLY A 68 11.50 17.25 -6.76
N VAL A 69 10.39 17.50 -7.46
CA VAL A 69 9.19 16.65 -7.45
C VAL A 69 9.47 15.25 -7.98
N GLY A 70 10.42 15.10 -8.89
CA GLY A 70 10.83 13.80 -9.40
C GLY A 70 11.40 12.88 -8.31
N MET A 71 12.14 13.41 -7.34
CA MET A 71 12.63 12.61 -6.20
C MET A 71 11.48 12.24 -5.27
N MET A 72 10.55 13.15 -5.04
CA MET A 72 9.35 12.92 -4.24
C MET A 72 8.49 11.77 -4.82
N THR A 73 8.26 11.74 -6.13
CA THR A 73 7.42 10.73 -6.76
C THR A 73 8.11 9.39 -7.00
N ALA A 74 9.43 9.37 -7.20
CA ALA A 74 10.18 8.13 -7.43
C ALA A 74 10.63 7.44 -6.14
N TYR A 75 10.98 8.21 -5.11
CA TYR A 75 11.58 7.69 -3.88
C TYR A 75 10.81 8.04 -2.61
N GLY A 76 9.77 8.89 -2.70
CA GLY A 76 9.06 9.40 -1.53
C GLY A 76 9.83 10.45 -0.75
N GLU A 77 10.81 11.11 -1.38
CA GLU A 77 11.65 12.11 -0.69
C GLU A 77 10.79 13.21 -0.07
N GLY A 78 11.00 13.46 1.22
CA GLY A 78 10.25 14.44 1.99
C GLY A 78 8.87 13.96 2.46
N ILE A 79 8.39 12.78 2.07
CA ILE A 79 7.13 12.20 2.53
C ILE A 79 7.41 11.27 3.72
N GLN A 80 6.67 11.45 4.82
CA GLN A 80 6.61 10.49 5.92
C GLN A 80 5.25 9.83 5.91
N LEU A 81 5.23 8.52 5.79
CA LEU A 81 4.03 7.72 5.67
C LEU A 81 3.89 6.77 6.86
N THR A 82 2.69 6.63 7.40
CA THR A 82 2.39 5.60 8.40
C THR A 82 1.84 4.34 7.76
N PRO A 83 2.00 3.16 8.39
CA PRO A 83 1.36 1.93 7.91
C PRO A 83 -0.17 2.05 7.81
N LEU A 84 -0.81 2.81 8.69
CA LEU A 84 -2.26 3.04 8.67
C LEU A 84 -2.68 3.87 7.46
N GLU A 85 -1.95 4.94 7.13
CA GLU A 85 -2.21 5.73 5.91
C GLU A 85 -2.05 4.88 4.64
N LEU A 86 -1.01 4.03 4.60
CA LEU A 86 -0.83 3.12 3.47
C LEU A 86 -1.95 2.08 3.37
N ALA A 87 -2.42 1.56 4.50
CA ALA A 87 -3.55 0.62 4.52
C ALA A 87 -4.85 1.28 4.03
N ALA A 88 -5.12 2.52 4.46
CA ALA A 88 -6.29 3.28 3.99
C ALA A 88 -6.24 3.57 2.49
N LEU A 89 -5.07 3.99 1.97
CA LEU A 89 -4.83 4.19 0.54
C LEU A 89 -5.08 2.91 -0.27
N LEU A 90 -4.50 1.79 0.17
CA LEU A 90 -4.66 0.50 -0.51
C LEU A 90 -6.11 0.00 -0.46
N SER A 91 -6.80 0.21 0.66
CA SER A 91 -8.23 -0.08 0.78
C SER A 91 -9.05 0.73 -0.22
N ALA A 92 -8.74 2.00 -0.44
CA ALA A 92 -9.42 2.83 -1.42
C ALA A 92 -9.18 2.33 -2.87
N ILE A 93 -7.97 1.87 -3.19
CA ILE A 93 -7.67 1.27 -4.50
C ILE A 93 -8.42 -0.06 -4.64
N ALA A 94 -8.41 -0.90 -3.61
CA ALA A 94 -9.03 -2.23 -3.63
C ALA A 94 -10.56 -2.18 -3.80
N ASN A 95 -11.22 -1.16 -3.25
CA ASN A 95 -12.67 -1.02 -3.24
C ASN A 95 -13.25 -0.12 -4.35
N GLY A 96 -12.43 0.39 -5.26
CA GLY A 96 -12.91 1.20 -6.38
C GLY A 96 -12.96 2.70 -6.13
N GLY A 97 -12.31 3.22 -5.07
CA GLY A 97 -12.10 4.66 -4.88
C GLY A 97 -12.76 5.26 -3.64
N THR A 98 -13.32 4.47 -2.74
CA THR A 98 -13.86 4.99 -1.47
C THR A 98 -12.79 4.96 -0.39
N LEU A 99 -12.37 6.12 0.09
CA LEU A 99 -11.49 6.25 1.23
C LEU A 99 -12.30 6.22 2.53
N TYR A 100 -12.10 5.18 3.33
CA TYR A 100 -12.72 5.02 4.64
C TYR A 100 -11.79 5.46 5.76
N HIS A 101 -12.37 5.88 6.89
CA HIS A 101 -11.66 5.87 8.15
C HIS A 101 -11.42 4.43 8.57
N LEU A 102 -10.20 4.10 8.97
CA LEU A 102 -9.92 2.81 9.58
C LEU A 102 -10.59 2.75 10.95
N GLN A 103 -11.31 1.67 11.21
CA GLN A 103 -12.06 1.46 12.45
C GLN A 103 -11.64 0.13 13.06
N TYR A 104 -11.60 0.09 14.38
CA TYR A 104 -11.23 -1.11 15.13
C TYR A 104 -12.25 -1.37 16.24
N PRO A 105 -13.41 -1.97 15.90
CA PRO A 105 -14.41 -2.33 16.92
C PRO A 105 -13.82 -3.41 17.84
N ARG A 106 -13.91 -3.20 19.18
CA ARG A 106 -13.27 -4.05 20.17
C ARG A 106 -14.25 -4.85 21.02
N THR A 107 -15.52 -4.52 21.00
CA THR A 107 -16.55 -5.20 21.77
C THR A 107 -17.56 -5.88 20.84
N PRO A 108 -18.24 -6.94 21.31
CA PRO A 108 -19.29 -7.59 20.52
C PRO A 108 -20.36 -6.61 20.04
N GLU A 109 -20.79 -5.68 20.87
CA GLU A 109 -21.78 -4.66 20.54
C GLU A 109 -21.27 -3.70 19.47
N ALA A 110 -19.99 -3.31 19.54
CA ALA A 110 -19.36 -2.44 18.54
C ALA A 110 -19.19 -3.16 17.19
N ILE A 111 -19.01 -4.48 17.19
CA ILE A 111 -18.96 -5.30 15.99
C ILE A 111 -20.34 -5.46 15.38
N GLU A 112 -21.37 -5.76 16.19
CA GLU A 112 -22.76 -5.92 15.75
C GLU A 112 -23.33 -4.64 15.14
N HIS A 113 -22.98 -3.49 15.72
CA HIS A 113 -23.45 -2.18 15.24
C HIS A 113 -22.40 -1.47 14.37
N PHE A 114 -21.46 -2.22 13.79
CA PHE A 114 -20.40 -1.63 12.96
C PHE A 114 -20.95 -0.97 11.69
N VAL A 115 -20.65 0.31 11.53
CA VAL A 115 -20.97 1.08 10.31
C VAL A 115 -19.67 1.67 9.74
N PRO A 116 -19.31 1.31 8.51
CA PRO A 116 -18.14 1.90 7.85
C PRO A 116 -18.28 3.43 7.72
N ARG A 117 -17.26 4.17 8.13
CA ARG A 117 -17.23 5.64 8.03
C ARG A 117 -16.46 6.08 6.80
N ILE A 118 -17.16 6.63 5.83
CA ILE A 118 -16.53 7.20 4.63
C ILE A 118 -15.82 8.50 5.01
N LYS A 119 -14.55 8.60 4.65
CA LYS A 119 -13.76 9.82 4.80
C LYS A 119 -13.93 10.72 3.58
N ARG A 120 -13.83 10.12 2.38
CA ARG A 120 -14.11 10.79 1.10
C ARG A 120 -14.27 9.81 -0.05
N GLN A 121 -14.96 10.23 -1.09
CA GLN A 121 -15.03 9.54 -2.37
C GLN A 121 -13.94 10.11 -3.29
N LEU A 122 -13.13 9.23 -3.88
CA LEU A 122 -12.04 9.62 -4.79
C LEU A 122 -12.50 9.51 -6.23
N ASP A 123 -12.17 10.50 -7.04
CA ASP A 123 -12.42 10.48 -8.48
C ASP A 123 -11.25 9.82 -9.20
N ILE A 124 -11.12 8.50 -9.01
CA ILE A 124 -10.00 7.70 -9.55
C ILE A 124 -10.45 6.40 -10.23
N THR A 125 -11.74 6.15 -10.28
CA THR A 125 -12.31 4.88 -10.77
C THR A 125 -11.78 4.50 -12.15
N GLN A 126 -11.66 5.46 -13.07
CA GLN A 126 -11.15 5.23 -14.42
C GLN A 126 -9.66 4.83 -14.47
N SER A 127 -8.88 5.18 -13.43
CA SER A 127 -7.44 4.92 -13.39
C SER A 127 -7.06 3.72 -12.50
N ILE A 128 -8.00 3.20 -11.73
CA ILE A 128 -7.73 2.13 -10.77
C ILE A 128 -7.29 0.85 -11.49
N ASP A 129 -7.95 0.49 -12.59
CA ASP A 129 -7.67 -0.76 -13.29
C ASP A 129 -6.25 -0.77 -13.86
N ASP A 130 -5.78 0.35 -14.43
CA ASP A 130 -4.41 0.48 -14.91
C ASP A 130 -3.37 0.32 -13.79
N VAL A 131 -3.67 0.88 -12.61
CA VAL A 131 -2.81 0.74 -11.43
C VAL A 131 -2.81 -0.71 -10.93
N LYS A 132 -3.97 -1.36 -10.86
CA LYS A 132 -4.10 -2.77 -10.46
C LYS A 132 -3.32 -3.70 -11.37
N VAL A 133 -3.36 -3.49 -12.69
CA VAL A 133 -2.56 -4.27 -13.65
C VAL A 133 -1.07 -4.16 -13.31
N GLY A 134 -0.56 -2.97 -13.04
CA GLY A 134 0.85 -2.78 -12.67
C GLY A 134 1.20 -3.37 -11.30
N MET A 135 0.29 -3.30 -10.32
CA MET A 135 0.48 -3.91 -9.00
C MET A 135 0.48 -5.45 -9.09
N ARG A 136 -0.36 -6.03 -9.92
CA ARG A 136 -0.36 -7.46 -10.22
C ARG A 136 0.94 -7.87 -10.88
N ALA A 137 1.36 -7.18 -11.93
CA ALA A 137 2.60 -7.43 -12.65
C ALA A 137 3.84 -7.35 -11.73
N ALA A 138 3.81 -6.51 -10.68
CA ALA A 138 4.88 -6.46 -9.69
C ALA A 138 5.03 -7.77 -8.92
N VAL A 139 3.93 -8.48 -8.66
CA VAL A 139 3.93 -9.80 -8.00
C VAL A 139 4.25 -10.91 -9.00
N ASP A 140 3.70 -10.86 -10.20
CA ASP A 140 3.83 -11.93 -11.19
C ASP A 140 5.28 -12.06 -11.69
N PHE A 141 5.91 -10.96 -12.04
CA PHE A 141 7.27 -10.94 -12.63
C PHE A 141 8.15 -9.76 -12.19
N GLY A 142 7.64 -8.86 -11.36
CA GLY A 142 8.34 -7.64 -10.95
C GLY A 142 9.07 -7.74 -9.61
N THR A 143 9.12 -6.62 -8.89
CA THR A 143 9.89 -6.48 -7.65
C THR A 143 9.27 -7.20 -6.45
N ALA A 144 8.03 -7.63 -6.53
CA ALA A 144 7.27 -8.25 -5.46
C ALA A 144 7.06 -9.77 -5.64
N GLN A 145 7.81 -10.44 -6.52
CA GLN A 145 7.67 -11.88 -6.80
C GLN A 145 7.74 -12.77 -5.55
N ARG A 146 8.41 -12.31 -4.47
CA ARG A 146 8.46 -13.05 -3.21
C ARG A 146 7.11 -13.14 -2.48
N ALA A 147 6.12 -12.32 -2.84
CA ALA A 147 4.76 -12.48 -2.33
C ALA A 147 4.10 -13.78 -2.80
N GLY A 148 4.60 -14.37 -3.87
CA GLY A 148 4.07 -15.60 -4.46
C GLY A 148 2.92 -15.32 -5.41
N TYR A 149 3.01 -15.89 -6.60
CA TYR A 149 1.94 -15.85 -7.58
C TYR A 149 0.97 -17.01 -7.34
N ASP A 150 -0.30 -16.69 -7.14
CA ASP A 150 -1.40 -17.66 -7.11
C ASP A 150 -2.54 -17.13 -7.98
N PRO A 151 -2.85 -17.77 -9.14
CA PRO A 151 -3.91 -17.32 -10.02
C PRO A 151 -5.31 -17.44 -9.42
N THR A 152 -5.51 -18.29 -8.40
CA THR A 152 -6.78 -18.47 -7.71
C THR A 152 -7.02 -17.42 -6.63
N GLN A 153 -5.95 -16.81 -6.15
CA GLN A 153 -5.99 -15.74 -5.15
C GLN A 153 -4.95 -14.67 -5.49
N PRO A 154 -5.20 -13.88 -6.54
CA PRO A 154 -4.23 -12.90 -7.01
C PRO A 154 -3.94 -11.84 -5.96
N ILE A 155 -2.67 -11.71 -5.60
CA ILE A 155 -2.15 -10.64 -4.74
C ILE A 155 -1.69 -9.50 -5.65
N LEU A 156 -2.15 -8.30 -5.36
CA LEU A 156 -1.71 -7.08 -5.98
C LEU A 156 -0.90 -6.28 -4.97
N GLY A 157 0.29 -5.80 -5.33
CA GLY A 157 1.09 -5.11 -4.34
C GLY A 157 2.25 -4.31 -4.92
N LYS A 158 2.86 -3.50 -4.05
CA LYS A 158 4.01 -2.68 -4.40
C LYS A 158 5.04 -2.70 -3.29
N THR A 159 6.29 -2.94 -3.67
CA THR A 159 7.44 -2.86 -2.77
C THR A 159 7.95 -1.44 -2.64
N GLY A 160 8.43 -1.11 -1.45
CA GLY A 160 9.22 0.07 -1.17
C GLY A 160 10.50 -0.31 -0.41
N THR A 161 11.59 0.36 -0.70
CA THR A 161 12.84 0.23 0.06
C THR A 161 13.41 1.61 0.27
N CYS A 162 13.67 1.98 1.50
CA CYS A 162 14.34 3.23 1.83
C CYS A 162 15.45 3.02 2.86
N HIS A 163 16.31 4.01 2.96
CA HIS A 163 17.41 4.03 3.89
C HIS A 163 17.26 5.26 4.77
N ASP A 164 17.32 5.08 6.07
CA ASP A 164 17.54 6.17 6.99
C ASP A 164 19.04 6.40 7.10
N SER A 165 19.53 7.42 6.42
CA SER A 165 20.97 7.77 6.43
C SER A 165 21.48 8.18 7.82
N ARG A 166 20.57 8.59 8.73
CA ARG A 166 20.93 9.02 10.08
C ARG A 166 21.06 7.86 11.05
N ALA A 167 20.23 6.82 10.87
CA ALA A 167 20.16 5.69 11.80
C ALA A 167 20.82 4.42 11.24
N LEU A 168 21.40 4.43 10.02
CA LEU A 168 21.90 3.26 9.29
C LEU A 168 20.84 2.14 9.18
N ASN A 169 19.57 2.49 9.27
CA ASN A 169 18.47 1.55 9.20
C ASN A 169 17.93 1.45 7.78
N HIS A 170 17.69 0.23 7.37
CA HIS A 170 16.95 -0.04 6.16
C HIS A 170 15.48 -0.29 6.51
N LEU A 171 14.59 0.21 5.66
CA LEU A 171 13.16 -0.02 5.76
C LEU A 171 12.70 -0.78 4.52
N GLY A 172 12.01 -1.89 4.74
CA GLY A 172 11.37 -2.66 3.69
C GLY A 172 9.87 -2.53 3.81
N TRP A 173 9.21 -1.97 2.81
CA TRP A 173 7.78 -1.81 2.73
C TRP A 173 7.18 -2.76 1.70
N PHE A 174 6.05 -3.31 2.03
CA PHE A 174 5.16 -3.93 1.06
C PHE A 174 3.73 -3.60 1.41
N GLY A 175 3.03 -2.99 0.48
CA GLY A 175 1.60 -2.74 0.59
C GLY A 175 0.86 -3.56 -0.47
N SER A 176 -0.18 -4.28 -0.06
CA SER A 176 -0.88 -5.23 -0.94
C SER A 176 -2.33 -5.43 -0.53
N PHE A 177 -3.09 -5.98 -1.46
CA PHE A 177 -4.42 -6.55 -1.22
C PHE A 177 -4.63 -7.77 -2.14
N ASN A 178 -5.54 -8.67 -1.77
CA ASN A 178 -6.00 -9.73 -2.66
C ASN A 178 -7.17 -9.23 -3.50
N ASP A 179 -7.19 -9.57 -4.79
CA ASP A 179 -8.24 -9.14 -5.71
C ASP A 179 -9.29 -10.25 -5.90
N VAL A 180 -9.95 -10.59 -4.81
CA VAL A 180 -11.06 -11.57 -4.77
C VAL A 180 -12.37 -10.83 -4.52
N GLU A 181 -13.50 -11.46 -4.88
CA GLU A 181 -14.81 -10.83 -4.73
C GLU A 181 -15.21 -10.67 -3.25
N ARG A 182 -14.89 -11.67 -2.42
CA ARG A 182 -15.25 -11.72 -0.99
C ARG A 182 -14.01 -11.72 -0.12
N ASN A 183 -14.16 -11.21 1.08
CA ASN A 183 -13.10 -11.19 2.11
C ASN A 183 -11.79 -10.52 1.60
N LYS A 184 -11.92 -9.39 0.88
CA LYS A 184 -10.75 -8.60 0.49
C LYS A 184 -9.96 -8.21 1.71
N LEU A 185 -8.68 -8.52 1.70
CA LEU A 185 -7.75 -8.21 2.78
C LEU A 185 -6.64 -7.31 2.27
N VAL A 186 -6.41 -6.21 2.97
CA VAL A 186 -5.22 -5.37 2.79
C VAL A 186 -4.16 -5.82 3.79
N VAL A 187 -2.96 -6.08 3.30
CA VAL A 187 -1.80 -6.41 4.12
C VAL A 187 -0.70 -5.38 3.88
N VAL A 188 -0.30 -4.69 4.93
CA VAL A 188 0.84 -3.78 4.93
C VAL A 188 1.92 -4.34 5.83
N VAL A 189 3.10 -4.54 5.28
CA VAL A 189 4.29 -4.99 5.99
C VAL A 189 5.34 -3.90 5.99
N LEU A 190 5.76 -3.48 7.17
CA LEU A 190 6.92 -2.62 7.39
C LEU A 190 7.96 -3.41 8.18
N LEU A 191 9.10 -3.65 7.57
CA LEU A 191 10.27 -4.22 8.24
C LEU A 191 11.28 -3.12 8.52
N THR A 192 11.82 -3.11 9.72
CA THR A 192 12.89 -2.20 10.13
C THR A 192 14.09 -3.00 10.61
N GLY A 193 15.29 -2.52 10.36
CA GLY A 193 16.50 -3.20 10.84
C GLY A 193 17.73 -2.98 9.97
N GLY A 194 18.65 -3.94 10.01
CA GLY A 194 19.93 -3.86 9.35
C GLY A 194 19.87 -3.83 7.82
N TRP A 195 21.03 -3.70 7.20
CA TRP A 195 21.26 -3.47 5.76
C TRP A 195 20.63 -4.49 4.81
N ARG A 196 20.19 -5.66 5.29
CA ARG A 196 19.53 -6.68 4.47
C ARG A 196 18.03 -6.46 4.28
N ILE A 197 17.41 -5.60 5.08
CA ILE A 197 15.95 -5.33 5.02
C ILE A 197 15.62 -4.56 3.73
N ASN A 198 14.60 -5.04 3.02
CA ASN A 198 14.13 -4.41 1.78
C ASN A 198 12.68 -4.80 1.46
N GLY A 199 12.09 -4.15 0.47
CA GLY A 199 10.72 -4.40 0.02
C GLY A 199 10.44 -5.83 -0.44
N PRO A 200 11.29 -6.49 -1.24
CA PRO A 200 11.12 -7.90 -1.60
C PRO A 200 11.03 -8.86 -0.41
N ILE A 201 11.74 -8.59 0.70
CA ILE A 201 11.60 -9.41 1.92
C ILE A 201 10.25 -9.15 2.59
N ALA A 202 9.81 -7.89 2.67
CA ALA A 202 8.48 -7.55 3.18
C ALA A 202 7.36 -8.20 2.34
N ALA A 203 7.53 -8.27 1.02
CA ALA A 203 6.62 -8.97 0.12
C ALA A 203 6.52 -10.47 0.44
N GLY A 204 7.65 -11.13 0.76
CA GLY A 204 7.65 -12.54 1.16
C GLY A 204 6.89 -12.79 2.47
N VAL A 205 6.99 -11.88 3.44
CA VAL A 205 6.22 -11.96 4.69
C VAL A 205 4.71 -11.87 4.41
N ALA A 206 4.29 -10.89 3.61
CA ALA A 206 2.89 -10.77 3.21
C ALA A 206 2.37 -12.00 2.46
N GLY A 207 3.17 -12.54 1.53
CA GLY A 207 2.84 -13.77 0.81
C GLY A 207 2.61 -14.96 1.75
N SER A 208 3.42 -15.10 2.79
CA SER A 208 3.24 -16.13 3.82
C SER A 208 1.92 -15.94 4.58
N ILE A 209 1.52 -14.71 4.89
CA ILE A 209 0.23 -14.40 5.54
C ILE A 209 -0.93 -14.81 4.63
N TYR A 210 -0.94 -14.39 3.37
CA TYR A 210 -2.00 -14.77 2.42
C TYR A 210 -2.09 -16.29 2.25
N LYS A 211 -0.94 -16.97 2.12
CA LYS A 211 -0.90 -18.43 1.99
C LYS A 211 -1.48 -19.14 3.19
N GLN A 212 -1.16 -18.71 4.40
CA GLN A 212 -1.70 -19.30 5.62
C GLN A 212 -3.21 -19.10 5.71
N LEU A 213 -3.69 -17.88 5.47
CA LEU A 213 -5.12 -17.58 5.48
C LEU A 213 -5.89 -18.38 4.41
N SER A 214 -5.28 -18.59 3.25
CA SER A 214 -5.85 -19.45 2.21
C SER A 214 -5.97 -20.89 2.66
N GLN A 215 -4.94 -21.43 3.32
CA GLN A 215 -4.96 -22.79 3.87
C GLN A 215 -6.03 -22.97 4.96
N GLU A 216 -6.35 -21.91 5.68
CA GLU A 216 -7.42 -21.85 6.69
C GLU A 216 -8.81 -21.57 6.10
N ASN A 217 -8.94 -21.53 4.76
CA ASN A 217 -10.17 -21.20 4.03
C ASN A 217 -10.78 -19.83 4.35
N PHE A 218 -9.97 -18.89 4.82
CA PHE A 218 -10.43 -17.53 5.18
C PHE A 218 -11.14 -16.82 4.01
N PHE A 219 -10.62 -16.98 2.80
CA PHE A 219 -11.15 -16.31 1.60
C PHE A 219 -12.37 -17.01 1.00
N ALA A 220 -12.59 -18.28 1.32
CA ALA A 220 -13.70 -19.08 0.82
C ALA A 220 -14.92 -19.09 1.76
N SER A 221 -14.74 -18.74 3.04
CA SER A 221 -15.81 -18.80 4.04
C SER A 221 -16.76 -17.60 3.94
N ASP A 222 -18.06 -17.87 4.07
CA ASP A 222 -19.09 -16.82 4.23
C ASP A 222 -19.05 -16.12 5.61
N ASN A 223 -18.05 -16.44 6.42
CA ASN A 223 -17.95 -16.05 7.83
C ASN A 223 -17.21 -14.71 8.01
N LEU A 224 -17.89 -13.59 7.76
CA LEU A 224 -17.48 -12.30 8.34
C LEU A 224 -17.88 -12.15 9.83
N VAL A 225 -18.55 -13.12 10.43
CA VAL A 225 -18.95 -13.11 11.85
C VAL A 225 -18.89 -14.51 12.44
N SER A 226 -17.71 -15.00 12.76
CA SER A 226 -17.56 -15.92 13.89
C SER A 226 -16.31 -15.55 14.67
N THR A 227 -16.43 -14.53 15.51
CA THR A 227 -15.48 -14.22 16.61
C THR A 227 -15.62 -15.26 17.73
N GLN A 228 -15.42 -16.55 17.43
CA GLN A 228 -15.19 -17.57 18.44
C GLN A 228 -13.95 -18.35 18.03
N ALA A 229 -12.78 -17.88 18.37
CA ALA A 229 -11.58 -18.66 18.67
C ALA A 229 -10.28 -17.83 18.56
N CYS A 230 -10.11 -16.83 19.42
CA CYS A 230 -8.75 -16.31 19.68
C CYS A 230 -8.56 -15.76 21.10
N CYS A 231 -9.26 -16.34 22.09
CA CYS A 231 -8.99 -16.06 23.49
C CYS A 231 -9.08 -17.34 24.36
N THR A 232 -8.31 -18.37 23.98
CA THR A 232 -7.96 -19.45 24.91
C THR A 232 -6.57 -19.98 24.57
N ARG A 233 -5.55 -19.30 25.08
CA ARG A 233 -4.38 -19.82 25.80
C ARG A 233 -3.31 -18.75 25.95
#